data_ee582bcb7d0b97b011faf080b41cbefe
#
_entry.id   ee582bcb7d0b97b011faf080b41cbefe
#
_cell.length_a   1.000
_cell.length_b   1.000
_cell.length_c   1.000
_cell.angle_alpha   90.00
_cell.angle_beta   90.00
_cell.angle_gamma   90.00
#
_symmetry.space_group_name_H-M   'P 1'
#
loop_
_entity.id
_entity.type
_entity.pdbx_description
1 polymer ?
#
loop_
_entity_poly.entity_id
_entity_poly.type
_entity_poly.pdbx_seq_one_letter_code
_entity_poly.pdbx_strand_id
1 'polypeptide(L)'
;MKKKLLTLALVMVLGVGLLGCSAPAANSDKEENASKTETTTQSQETVAQFSITLEGVNGKTQLTQADLAALPLVEKTIKMTKKDGSETGGVFKGYALKDITKQLGIADFTSITMAASDGYSKAYDKATVEAEDSLLTVSLDGEELVSVVAGSLGSSAWVQNISKMSVVK
;
A
#
# COMPACT_ATOMS: atom_id res chain seq x y z
N MET A 1 -18.86 -21.06 -27.76
CA MET A 1 -20.05 -20.36 -28.28
C MET A 1 -20.91 -19.96 -27.12
N LYS A 2 -21.00 -18.68 -26.81
CA LYS A 2 -22.15 -17.91 -26.30
C LYS A 2 -21.62 -16.56 -25.81
N LYS A 3 -21.63 -15.61 -26.72
CA LYS A 3 -21.44 -14.16 -26.47
C LYS A 3 -22.63 -13.68 -25.65
N LYS A 4 -22.38 -13.01 -24.51
CA LYS A 4 -23.38 -12.16 -23.87
C LYS A 4 -22.88 -10.73 -23.89
N LEU A 5 -23.36 -10.00 -24.87
CA LEU A 5 -23.42 -8.54 -24.83
C LEU A 5 -24.33 -8.14 -23.68
N LEU A 6 -23.91 -7.24 -22.84
CA LEU A 6 -24.79 -6.47 -21.98
C LEU A 6 -24.49 -5.00 -22.13
N THR A 7 -25.55 -4.35 -22.46
CA THR A 7 -25.77 -3.02 -23.00
C THR A 7 -25.53 -1.92 -21.96
N LEU A 8 -24.92 -0.88 -22.45
CA LEU A 8 -24.71 0.47 -21.95
C LEU A 8 -26.02 1.13 -21.46
N ALA A 9 -26.03 1.74 -20.30
CA ALA A 9 -27.01 2.73 -19.90
C ALA A 9 -26.30 3.99 -19.38
N LEU A 10 -26.21 4.95 -20.27
CA LEU A 10 -25.76 6.33 -20.07
C LEU A 10 -26.89 7.11 -19.39
N VAL A 11 -26.71 7.64 -18.19
CA VAL A 11 -27.58 8.63 -17.58
C VAL A 11 -26.81 9.92 -17.39
N MET A 12 -27.06 10.87 -18.28
CA MET A 12 -26.73 12.29 -18.11
C MET A 12 -27.76 12.94 -17.17
N VAL A 13 -27.26 13.58 -16.12
CA VAL A 13 -28.04 14.57 -15.38
C VAL A 13 -27.31 15.89 -15.44
N LEU A 14 -27.80 16.78 -16.27
CA LEU A 14 -27.49 18.21 -16.27
C LEU A 14 -28.28 18.89 -15.14
N GLY A 15 -27.59 19.56 -14.24
CA GLY A 15 -28.16 20.46 -13.25
C GLY A 15 -27.53 21.84 -13.37
N VAL A 16 -28.27 22.74 -14.02
CA VAL A 16 -28.01 24.19 -14.15
C VAL A 16 -28.68 24.92 -12.99
N GLY A 17 -28.03 25.91 -12.41
CA GLY A 17 -28.66 26.89 -11.52
C GLY A 17 -27.62 27.62 -10.69
N LEU A 18 -27.46 28.82 -10.65
CA LEU A 18 -27.97 30.14 -11.01
C LEU A 18 -27.12 31.15 -10.23
N LEU A 19 -26.73 32.16 -10.96
CA LEU A 19 -26.19 33.47 -10.64
C LEU A 19 -26.69 34.12 -9.36
N GLY A 20 -25.79 34.76 -8.62
CA GLY A 20 -26.07 35.74 -7.61
C GLY A 20 -24.98 36.80 -7.58
N CYS A 21 -25.11 37.86 -8.42
CA CYS A 21 -24.36 39.09 -8.33
C CYS A 21 -24.87 39.98 -7.24
N SER A 22 -23.95 40.60 -6.45
CA SER A 22 -24.14 41.93 -5.88
C SER A 22 -22.79 42.52 -5.48
N ALA A 23 -22.37 43.56 -6.16
CA ALA A 23 -21.47 44.61 -5.71
C ALA A 23 -22.33 45.90 -5.53
N PRO A 24 -21.89 47.06 -4.95
CA PRO A 24 -20.55 47.56 -4.80
C PRO A 24 -20.24 48.36 -3.50
N ALA A 25 -19.00 48.82 -3.43
CA ALA A 25 -18.46 50.11 -2.95
C ALA A 25 -17.49 50.06 -1.80
N ALA A 26 -16.24 50.26 -2.12
CA ALA A 26 -15.32 51.39 -1.87
C ALA A 26 -14.69 51.50 -0.48
N ASN A 27 -13.41 51.47 -0.52
CA ASN A 27 -12.33 52.30 0.04
C ASN A 27 -11.43 51.74 1.11
N SER A 28 -10.16 51.81 0.75
CA SER A 28 -9.00 52.40 1.40
C SER A 28 -8.06 51.49 2.18
N ASP A 29 -6.89 51.33 1.57
CA ASP A 29 -5.54 51.32 2.10
C ASP A 29 -5.24 50.71 3.49
N LYS A 30 -4.51 49.61 3.54
CA LYS A 30 -3.17 49.60 4.12
C LYS A 30 -2.47 48.24 3.89
N GLU A 31 -1.25 48.34 3.38
CA GLU A 31 -0.26 47.26 3.36
C GLU A 31 -0.03 46.69 4.76
N GLU A 32 -0.06 45.37 4.88
CA GLU A 32 0.89 44.69 5.76
C GLU A 32 1.02 43.20 5.35
N ASN A 33 2.25 42.90 5.04
CA ASN A 33 2.93 41.66 4.86
C ASN A 33 2.37 40.52 5.73
N ALA A 34 1.70 39.55 5.13
CA ALA A 34 1.38 38.28 5.76
C ALA A 34 1.98 37.12 4.96
N SER A 35 3.03 36.59 5.52
CA SER A 35 3.69 35.33 5.22
C SER A 35 2.69 34.27 4.75
N LYS A 36 2.84 33.83 3.51
CA LYS A 36 2.12 32.72 2.93
C LYS A 36 2.61 31.42 3.56
N THR A 37 2.02 31.02 4.64
CA THR A 37 2.16 29.65 5.17
C THR A 37 1.44 28.72 4.18
N GLU A 38 2.20 28.08 3.34
CA GLU A 38 1.72 26.97 2.55
C GLU A 38 1.39 25.82 3.52
N THR A 39 0.13 25.72 3.90
CA THR A 39 -0.38 24.52 4.54
C THR A 39 -0.38 23.44 3.50
N THR A 40 0.68 22.65 3.48
CA THR A 40 0.72 21.38 2.76
C THR A 40 -0.35 20.49 3.38
N THR A 41 -1.53 20.49 2.80
CA THR A 41 -2.56 19.50 3.08
C THR A 41 -2.02 18.17 2.56
N GLN A 42 -1.35 17.42 3.43
CA GLN A 42 -1.11 16.01 3.18
C GLN A 42 -2.49 15.36 3.08
N SER A 43 -2.88 15.01 1.85
CA SER A 43 -3.97 14.06 1.62
C SER A 43 -3.60 12.79 2.38
N GLN A 44 -4.20 12.60 3.55
CA GLN A 44 -4.22 11.28 4.18
C GLN A 44 -5.07 10.39 3.29
N GLU A 45 -4.42 9.68 2.36
CA GLU A 45 -5.00 8.49 1.76
C GLU A 45 -5.42 7.59 2.91
N THR A 46 -6.70 7.31 3.01
CA THR A 46 -7.27 6.39 3.99
C THR A 46 -6.74 5.00 3.64
N VAL A 47 -5.60 4.63 4.18
CA VAL A 47 -5.04 3.30 3.99
C VAL A 47 -5.87 2.34 4.84
N ALA A 48 -6.33 1.24 4.22
CA ALA A 48 -7.13 0.23 4.90
C ALA A 48 -6.48 -0.21 6.23
N GLN A 49 -7.27 -0.21 7.29
CA GLN A 49 -6.79 -0.70 8.59
C GLN A 49 -6.65 -2.21 8.52
N PHE A 50 -5.44 -2.70 8.73
CA PHE A 50 -5.16 -4.12 8.77
C PHE A 50 -4.58 -4.53 10.13
N SER A 51 -4.66 -5.82 10.42
CA SER A 51 -4.00 -6.45 11.57
C SER A 51 -3.44 -7.81 11.16
N ILE A 52 -2.13 -7.96 11.28
CA ILE A 52 -1.40 -9.20 10.99
C ILE A 52 -0.96 -9.79 12.32
N THR A 53 -1.33 -11.04 12.59
CA THR A 53 -0.86 -11.77 13.77
C THR A 53 0.64 -12.05 13.66
N LEU A 54 1.39 -11.78 14.73
CA LEU A 54 2.83 -12.02 14.80
C LEU A 54 3.13 -13.24 15.67
N GLU A 55 3.99 -14.13 15.17
CA GLU A 55 4.53 -15.28 15.92
C GLU A 55 6.06 -15.24 15.89
N GLY A 56 6.70 -15.61 17.00
CA GLY A 56 8.16 -15.59 17.12
C GLY A 56 8.78 -14.19 17.29
N VAL A 57 7.97 -13.17 17.50
CA VAL A 57 8.39 -11.79 17.76
C VAL A 57 8.25 -11.49 19.25
N ASN A 58 9.32 -11.02 19.86
CA ASN A 58 9.32 -10.74 21.30
C ASN A 58 8.44 -9.52 21.63
N GLY A 59 7.51 -9.71 22.56
CA GLY A 59 6.74 -8.61 23.15
C GLY A 59 5.65 -8.01 22.25
N LYS A 60 5.47 -8.52 21.01
CA LYS A 60 4.44 -8.03 20.09
C LYS A 60 3.72 -9.18 19.41
N THR A 61 2.40 -9.17 19.45
CA THR A 61 1.54 -10.22 18.90
C THR A 61 0.78 -9.81 17.64
N GLN A 62 0.79 -8.53 17.31
CA GLN A 62 0.12 -8.00 16.14
C GLN A 62 0.94 -6.89 15.48
N LEU A 63 0.85 -6.80 14.17
CA LEU A 63 1.33 -5.69 13.34
C LEU A 63 0.12 -4.99 12.72
N THR A 64 0.00 -3.71 13.00
CA THR A 64 -1.12 -2.88 12.53
C THR A 64 -0.62 -1.75 11.62
N GLN A 65 -1.54 -1.09 10.92
CA GLN A 65 -1.24 0.11 10.15
C GLN A 65 -0.56 1.19 11.01
N ALA A 66 -1.00 1.38 12.25
CA ALA A 66 -0.41 2.37 13.15
C ALA A 66 1.07 2.10 13.45
N ASP A 67 1.46 0.84 13.50
CA ASP A 67 2.85 0.45 13.72
C ASP A 67 3.75 0.83 12.55
N LEU A 68 3.22 0.84 11.35
CA LEU A 68 3.95 1.18 10.13
C LEU A 68 3.96 2.68 9.81
N ALA A 69 3.19 3.49 10.55
CA ALA A 69 3.05 4.92 10.29
C ALA A 69 4.40 5.70 10.39
N ALA A 70 5.36 5.18 11.15
CA ALA A 70 6.69 5.77 11.28
C ALA A 70 7.66 5.35 10.16
N LEU A 71 7.31 4.35 9.35
CA LEU A 71 8.13 3.87 8.24
C LEU A 71 7.83 4.65 6.96
N PRO A 72 8.84 4.82 6.09
CA PRO A 72 8.62 5.43 4.79
C PRO A 72 7.76 4.50 3.92
N LEU A 73 6.66 5.05 3.40
CA LEU A 73 5.91 4.40 2.34
C LEU A 73 6.67 4.60 1.03
N VAL A 74 7.08 3.51 0.42
CA VAL A 74 7.88 3.52 -0.82
C VAL A 74 7.05 3.05 -2.00
N GLU A 75 7.37 3.57 -3.18
CA GLU A 75 6.81 3.13 -4.44
C GLU A 75 7.92 2.51 -5.29
N LYS A 76 7.70 1.30 -5.76
CA LYS A 76 8.67 0.52 -6.54
C LYS A 76 8.03 -0.06 -7.79
N THR A 77 8.72 0.07 -8.91
CA THR A 77 8.40 -0.72 -10.09
C THR A 77 9.04 -2.10 -9.95
N ILE A 78 8.21 -3.12 -9.82
CA ILE A 78 8.66 -4.50 -9.66
C ILE A 78 8.28 -5.28 -10.90
N LYS A 79 9.27 -5.94 -11.50
CA LYS A 79 9.10 -6.82 -12.65
C LYS A 79 9.33 -8.26 -12.23
N MET A 80 8.57 -9.16 -12.82
CA MET A 80 8.78 -10.58 -12.67
C MET A 80 8.72 -11.28 -14.02
N THR A 81 9.46 -12.35 -14.14
CA THR A 81 9.41 -13.22 -15.31
C THR A 81 8.47 -14.39 -15.03
N LYS A 82 7.49 -14.60 -15.89
CA LYS A 82 6.60 -15.75 -15.84
C LYS A 82 7.31 -17.02 -16.34
N LYS A 83 6.69 -18.18 -16.10
CA LYS A 83 7.22 -19.47 -16.55
C LYS A 83 7.38 -19.59 -18.07
N ASP A 84 6.61 -18.83 -18.83
CA ASP A 84 6.66 -18.76 -20.29
C ASP A 84 7.73 -17.79 -20.83
N GLY A 85 8.52 -17.19 -19.92
CA GLY A 85 9.56 -16.21 -20.25
C GLY A 85 9.03 -14.79 -20.48
N SER A 86 7.72 -14.57 -20.43
CA SER A 86 7.16 -13.21 -20.53
C SER A 86 7.38 -12.44 -19.25
N GLU A 87 7.60 -11.14 -19.38
CA GLU A 87 7.66 -10.23 -18.21
C GLU A 87 6.28 -9.69 -17.88
N THR A 88 6.01 -9.59 -16.60
CA THR A 88 4.87 -8.85 -16.05
C THR A 88 5.36 -8.07 -14.84
N GLY A 89 4.55 -7.14 -14.37
CA GLY A 89 4.92 -6.33 -13.21
C GLY A 89 4.05 -5.09 -13.14
N GLY A 90 4.37 -4.23 -12.20
CA GLY A 90 3.64 -3.00 -11.95
C GLY A 90 4.37 -2.09 -10.98
N VAL A 91 3.73 -0.98 -10.68
CA VAL A 91 4.15 -0.08 -9.61
C VAL A 91 3.42 -0.49 -8.33
N PHE A 92 4.19 -0.81 -7.30
CA PHE A 92 3.69 -1.25 -6.00
C PHE A 92 4.05 -0.22 -4.94
N LYS A 93 3.07 0.12 -4.11
CA LYS A 93 3.23 1.03 -2.99
C LYS A 93 3.12 0.26 -1.69
N GLY A 94 4.10 0.41 -0.80
CA GLY A 94 4.14 -0.37 0.43
C GLY A 94 5.34 -0.04 1.30
N TYR A 95 5.57 -0.87 2.29
CA TYR A 95 6.68 -0.76 3.24
C TYR A 95 7.73 -1.83 2.95
N ALA A 96 9.01 -1.46 2.95
CA ALA A 96 10.08 -2.44 2.76
C ALA A 96 10.08 -3.46 3.90
N LEU A 97 10.15 -4.76 3.57
CA LEU A 97 10.14 -5.82 4.59
C LEU A 97 11.32 -5.70 5.55
N LYS A 98 12.48 -5.28 5.07
CA LYS A 98 13.67 -5.01 5.90
C LYS A 98 13.44 -3.94 6.97
N ASP A 99 12.65 -2.90 6.66
CA ASP A 99 12.37 -1.81 7.61
C ASP A 99 11.35 -2.27 8.64
N ILE A 100 10.36 -3.08 8.23
CA ILE A 100 9.40 -3.71 9.15
C ILE A 100 10.13 -4.62 10.14
N THR A 101 11.01 -5.49 9.68
CA THR A 101 11.77 -6.40 10.56
C THR A 101 12.64 -5.63 11.53
N LYS A 102 13.31 -4.59 11.08
CA LYS A 102 14.12 -3.70 11.91
C LYS A 102 13.28 -3.02 13.00
N GLN A 103 12.11 -2.49 12.64
CA GLN A 103 11.20 -1.84 13.60
C GLN A 103 10.65 -2.82 14.63
N LEU A 104 10.41 -4.07 14.25
CA LEU A 104 9.98 -5.14 15.13
C LEU A 104 11.11 -5.72 15.99
N GLY A 105 12.36 -5.24 15.85
CA GLY A 105 13.52 -5.74 16.57
C GLY A 105 13.94 -7.16 16.15
N ILE A 106 13.56 -7.56 14.92
CA ILE A 106 13.89 -8.88 14.37
C ILE A 106 15.25 -8.77 13.65
N ALA A 107 16.33 -9.00 14.37
CA ALA A 107 17.69 -8.94 13.81
C ALA A 107 18.19 -10.29 13.31
N ASP A 108 17.94 -11.33 14.11
CA ASP A 108 18.42 -12.68 13.85
C ASP A 108 17.24 -13.60 13.53
N PHE A 109 17.16 -14.02 12.28
CA PHE A 109 16.18 -14.98 11.81
C PHE A 109 16.74 -15.77 10.62
N THR A 110 16.23 -16.98 10.45
CA THR A 110 16.52 -17.84 9.30
C THR A 110 15.52 -17.60 8.19
N SER A 111 14.25 -17.46 8.55
CA SER A 111 13.17 -17.18 7.61
C SER A 111 11.99 -16.48 8.27
N ILE A 112 11.20 -15.82 7.44
CA ILE A 112 9.90 -15.26 7.83
C ILE A 112 8.83 -15.91 6.95
N THR A 113 7.85 -16.56 7.58
CA THR A 113 6.71 -17.13 6.87
C THR A 113 5.55 -16.15 6.91
N MET A 114 5.05 -15.78 5.73
CA MET A 114 3.82 -15.02 5.58
C MET A 114 2.70 -15.97 5.21
N ALA A 115 1.56 -15.87 5.90
CA ALA A 115 0.39 -16.69 5.64
C ALA A 115 -0.82 -15.81 5.35
N ALA A 116 -1.54 -16.16 4.31
CA ALA A 116 -2.80 -15.54 3.91
C ALA A 116 -3.98 -16.07 4.74
N SER A 117 -5.09 -15.37 4.68
CA SER A 117 -6.33 -15.77 5.37
C SER A 117 -6.96 -17.05 4.80
N ASP A 118 -6.66 -17.40 3.55
CA ASP A 118 -7.09 -18.63 2.88
C ASP A 118 -6.21 -19.87 3.18
N GLY A 119 -5.14 -19.66 3.97
CA GLY A 119 -4.20 -20.71 4.36
C GLY A 119 -2.99 -20.86 3.44
N TYR A 120 -2.93 -20.12 2.30
CA TYR A 120 -1.70 -20.08 1.51
C TYR A 120 -0.56 -19.47 2.33
N SER A 121 0.64 -20.03 2.22
CA SER A 121 1.79 -19.50 2.95
C SER A 121 3.08 -19.64 2.17
N LYS A 122 4.02 -18.73 2.44
CA LYS A 122 5.36 -18.74 1.86
C LYS A 122 6.38 -18.32 2.89
N ALA A 123 7.47 -19.09 2.98
CA ALA A 123 8.64 -18.73 3.74
C ALA A 123 9.62 -17.95 2.85
N TYR A 124 10.13 -16.85 3.37
CA TYR A 124 11.14 -16.01 2.76
C TYR A 124 12.40 -16.07 3.60
N ASP A 125 13.52 -16.36 2.99
CA ASP A 125 14.81 -16.30 3.63
C ASP A 125 15.25 -14.86 3.92
N LYS A 126 16.30 -14.72 4.71
CA LYS A 126 16.81 -13.40 5.09
C LYS A 126 17.17 -12.54 3.89
N ALA A 127 17.81 -13.12 2.88
CA ALA A 127 18.22 -12.40 1.68
C ALA A 127 17.02 -11.83 0.92
N THR A 128 15.94 -12.59 0.81
CA THR A 128 14.68 -12.13 0.20
C THR A 128 14.01 -11.03 1.02
N VAL A 129 13.97 -11.16 2.36
CA VAL A 129 13.36 -10.14 3.23
C VAL A 129 14.14 -8.83 3.19
N GLU A 130 15.46 -8.89 3.10
CA GLU A 130 16.35 -7.72 3.05
C GLU A 130 16.47 -7.10 1.64
N ALA A 131 15.94 -7.74 0.60
CA ALA A 131 15.97 -7.24 -0.74
C ALA A 131 15.19 -5.92 -0.90
N GLU A 132 15.72 -5.02 -1.73
CA GLU A 132 15.16 -3.68 -1.97
C GLU A 132 13.78 -3.70 -2.63
N ASP A 133 13.44 -4.79 -3.31
CA ASP A 133 12.19 -5.02 -4.04
C ASP A 133 11.22 -5.93 -3.30
N SER A 134 11.47 -6.18 -2.01
CA SER A 134 10.57 -6.93 -1.15
C SER A 134 9.73 -5.99 -0.28
N LEU A 135 8.43 -5.93 -0.57
CA LEU A 135 7.50 -4.99 0.04
C LEU A 135 6.32 -5.72 0.70
N LEU A 136 5.86 -5.17 1.82
CA LEU A 136 4.50 -5.36 2.30
C LEU A 136 3.65 -4.26 1.65
N THR A 137 2.86 -4.62 0.65
CA THR A 137 1.99 -3.68 -0.06
C THR A 137 0.69 -3.48 0.72
N VAL A 138 0.11 -2.31 0.61
CA VAL A 138 -1.19 -1.99 1.22
C VAL A 138 -2.32 -2.00 0.20
N SER A 139 -1.97 -2.11 -1.08
CA SER A 139 -2.91 -2.26 -2.19
C SER A 139 -2.26 -3.14 -3.28
N LEU A 140 -3.01 -4.05 -3.84
CA LEU A 140 -2.59 -4.90 -4.94
C LEU A 140 -3.72 -4.97 -5.98
N ASP A 141 -3.39 -4.71 -7.25
CA ASP A 141 -4.35 -4.75 -8.37
C ASP A 141 -5.60 -3.87 -8.18
N GLY A 142 -5.45 -2.76 -7.42
CA GLY A 142 -6.55 -1.83 -7.11
C GLY A 142 -7.45 -2.25 -5.95
N GLU A 143 -7.17 -3.38 -5.31
CA GLU A 143 -7.82 -3.81 -4.08
C GLU A 143 -6.96 -3.45 -2.86
N GLU A 144 -7.60 -3.00 -1.78
CA GLU A 144 -6.93 -2.70 -0.50
C GLU A 144 -6.60 -4.01 0.23
N LEU A 145 -5.64 -4.76 -0.31
CA LEU A 145 -5.17 -6.02 0.23
C LEU A 145 -3.71 -5.91 0.68
N VAL A 146 -3.48 -6.26 1.94
CA VAL A 146 -2.11 -6.35 2.45
C VAL A 146 -1.45 -7.61 1.91
N SER A 147 -0.40 -7.42 1.13
CA SER A 147 0.24 -8.51 0.39
C SER A 147 1.75 -8.40 0.42
N VAL A 148 2.47 -9.52 0.33
CA VAL A 148 3.92 -9.50 0.10
C VAL A 148 4.19 -9.63 -1.39
N VAL A 149 4.97 -8.69 -1.90
CA VAL A 149 5.54 -8.68 -3.24
C VAL A 149 7.06 -8.78 -3.09
N ALA A 150 7.66 -9.77 -3.71
CA ALA A 150 9.11 -9.97 -3.72
C ALA A 150 9.56 -10.07 -5.18
N GLY A 151 10.23 -9.02 -5.68
CA GLY A 151 10.56 -8.88 -7.09
C GLY A 151 11.55 -9.92 -7.61
N SER A 152 12.47 -10.38 -6.74
CA SER A 152 13.42 -11.44 -7.07
C SER A 152 12.79 -12.82 -7.25
N LEU A 153 11.54 -12.98 -6.84
CA LEU A 153 10.79 -14.24 -6.90
C LEU A 153 9.61 -14.10 -7.88
N GLY A 154 9.23 -15.21 -8.52
CA GLY A 154 8.03 -15.22 -9.37
C GLY A 154 6.73 -15.00 -8.59
N SER A 155 5.65 -14.65 -9.27
CA SER A 155 4.34 -14.36 -8.67
C SER A 155 3.78 -15.47 -7.77
N SER A 156 4.20 -16.72 -7.99
CA SER A 156 3.84 -17.84 -7.11
C SER A 156 4.47 -17.76 -5.72
N ALA A 157 5.37 -16.81 -5.50
CA ALA A 157 5.94 -16.56 -4.19
C ALA A 157 5.31 -15.35 -3.49
N TRP A 158 4.40 -14.65 -4.15
CA TRP A 158 3.68 -13.54 -3.55
C TRP A 158 2.50 -14.05 -2.72
N VAL A 159 2.33 -13.49 -1.53
CA VAL A 159 1.22 -13.86 -0.63
C VAL A 159 0.29 -12.68 -0.56
N GLN A 160 -0.96 -12.88 -0.95
CA GLN A 160 -2.03 -11.89 -0.90
C GLN A 160 -2.86 -12.05 0.37
N ASN A 161 -3.47 -10.97 0.82
CA ASN A 161 -4.38 -10.95 1.98
C ASN A 161 -3.76 -11.60 3.24
N ILE A 162 -2.62 -11.06 3.65
CA ILE A 162 -1.83 -11.61 4.75
C ILE A 162 -2.57 -11.42 6.07
N SER A 163 -2.68 -12.49 6.82
CA SER A 163 -3.27 -12.53 8.16
C SER A 163 -2.24 -12.86 9.26
N LYS A 164 -1.11 -13.49 8.89
CA LYS A 164 -0.11 -13.92 9.86
C LYS A 164 1.32 -13.83 9.32
N MET A 165 2.23 -13.45 10.21
CA MET A 165 3.68 -13.46 10.00
C MET A 165 4.35 -14.24 11.13
N SER A 166 5.11 -15.28 10.80
CA SER A 166 5.83 -16.13 11.74
C SER A 166 7.33 -16.04 11.50
N VAL A 167 8.09 -15.76 12.55
CA VAL A 167 9.55 -15.61 12.49
C VAL A 167 10.22 -16.88 13.01
N VAL A 168 11.10 -17.46 12.20
CA VAL A 168 11.93 -18.62 12.54
C VAL A 168 13.37 -18.17 12.77
N LYS A 169 13.90 -18.45 13.93
CA LYS A 169 15.30 -18.15 14.32
C LYS A 169 16.24 -19.28 13.99
#